data_8691e61c7bcb37c09d679113e4a23b03
#
_entry.id   8691e61c7bcb37c09d679113e4a23b03
#
_cell.length_a   1.000
_cell.length_b   1.000
_cell.length_c   1.000
_cell.angle_alpha   90.00
_cell.angle_beta   90.00
_cell.angle_gamma   90.00
#
_symmetry.space_group_name_H-M   'P 1'
#
loop_
_entity.id
_entity.type
_entity.pdbx_description
1 polymer ?
#
loop_
_entity_poly.entity_id
_entity_poly.type
_entity_poly.pdbx_seq_one_letter_code
_entity_poly.pdbx_strand_id
1 'polypeptide(L)'
;MKRRLFLATGSAMLAGCSTVTNGLTQNNAVMRVIGSAEALNHLVIGTRGSAQLFSERDVDRDFRVNGLPTPADSSYQTLVRENFASYALPVTGKVERPQSFTLNELRALTSLNQITRHDCVEGWSAVGKFGGVPLAKVLSLVKPAADARFVVFHCFDRDDSNNPYYESLNLHQAAHPQTVLALELNDKPLDPDHGAPVRLKIPTQLGYKSAKWVERIELVANFKNVLGGNGGYWEDQGYEWYAGI
;
A
#
# COMPACT_ATOMS: atom_id res chain seq x y z
N MET A 1 5.58 -41.71 -35.98
CA MET A 1 5.62 -40.35 -36.58
C MET A 1 4.60 -39.34 -36.05
N LYS A 2 3.50 -39.73 -35.38
CA LYS A 2 2.44 -38.80 -34.96
C LYS A 2 2.70 -38.01 -33.64
N ARG A 3 3.57 -38.51 -32.74
CA ARG A 3 3.87 -37.84 -31.46
C ARG A 3 4.81 -36.62 -31.57
N ARG A 4 5.71 -36.61 -32.55
CA ARG A 4 6.64 -35.47 -32.73
C ARG A 4 5.97 -34.26 -33.37
N LEU A 5 4.92 -34.46 -34.16
CA LEU A 5 4.16 -33.37 -34.78
C LEU A 5 3.29 -32.60 -33.77
N PHE A 6 2.79 -33.31 -32.75
CA PHE A 6 1.94 -32.68 -31.70
C PHE A 6 2.73 -31.75 -30.76
N LEU A 7 4.00 -32.09 -30.48
CA LEU A 7 4.89 -31.26 -29.67
C LEU A 7 5.37 -30.00 -30.42
N ALA A 8 5.57 -30.09 -31.73
CA ALA A 8 5.98 -28.94 -32.53
C ALA A 8 4.85 -27.91 -32.71
N THR A 9 3.60 -28.37 -32.85
CA THR A 9 2.42 -27.47 -32.95
C THR A 9 2.08 -26.82 -31.61
N GLY A 10 2.26 -27.52 -30.48
CA GLY A 10 2.06 -26.97 -29.14
C GLY A 10 3.05 -25.82 -28.81
N SER A 11 4.32 -26.01 -29.17
CA SER A 11 5.35 -24.99 -28.95
C SER A 11 5.16 -23.76 -29.84
N ALA A 12 4.65 -23.93 -31.07
CA ALA A 12 4.34 -22.80 -31.96
C ALA A 12 3.15 -21.96 -31.48
N MET A 13 2.15 -22.57 -30.84
CA MET A 13 1.01 -21.84 -30.25
C MET A 13 1.41 -21.03 -29.01
N LEU A 14 2.30 -21.55 -28.17
CA LEU A 14 2.80 -20.82 -26.99
C LEU A 14 3.68 -19.62 -27.36
N ALA A 15 4.52 -19.78 -28.39
CA ALA A 15 5.33 -18.67 -28.92
C ALA A 15 4.47 -17.59 -29.62
N GLY A 16 3.38 -18.00 -30.27
CA GLY A 16 2.42 -17.09 -30.91
C GLY A 16 1.68 -16.19 -29.91
N CYS A 17 1.31 -16.71 -28.74
CA CYS A 17 0.61 -15.92 -27.72
C CYS A 17 1.49 -14.82 -27.13
N SER A 18 2.78 -15.09 -26.86
CA SER A 18 3.70 -14.10 -26.31
C SER A 18 4.01 -12.97 -27.31
N THR A 19 4.12 -13.28 -28.60
CA THR A 19 4.37 -12.28 -29.66
C THR A 19 3.16 -11.38 -29.91
N VAL A 20 1.96 -11.93 -29.84
CA VAL A 20 0.71 -11.17 -29.98
C VAL A 20 0.49 -10.27 -28.77
N THR A 21 0.70 -10.76 -27.55
CA THR A 21 0.59 -9.95 -26.32
C THR A 21 1.64 -8.83 -26.29
N ASN A 22 2.89 -9.11 -26.64
CA ASN A 22 3.93 -8.07 -26.70
C ASN A 22 3.64 -7.02 -27.78
N GLY A 23 3.10 -7.41 -28.95
CA GLY A 23 2.69 -6.48 -29.98
C GLY A 23 1.51 -5.59 -29.58
N LEU A 24 0.58 -6.11 -28.77
CA LEU A 24 -0.55 -5.35 -28.25
C LEU A 24 -0.11 -4.35 -27.17
N THR A 25 0.76 -4.76 -26.24
CA THR A 25 1.24 -3.90 -25.16
C THR A 25 2.22 -2.82 -25.64
N GLN A 26 2.85 -2.98 -26.81
CA GLN A 26 3.70 -1.96 -27.43
C GLN A 26 2.91 -1.00 -28.35
N ASN A 27 1.63 -1.26 -28.60
CA ASN A 27 0.83 -0.42 -29.45
C ASN A 27 0.22 0.75 -28.66
N ASN A 28 0.67 1.97 -28.98
CA ASN A 28 0.22 3.20 -28.31
C ASN A 28 -1.31 3.43 -28.40
N ALA A 29 -2.00 2.91 -29.41
CA ALA A 29 -3.45 3.01 -29.50
C ALA A 29 -4.14 2.04 -28.52
N VAL A 30 -3.64 0.81 -28.42
CA VAL A 30 -4.11 -0.19 -27.46
C VAL A 30 -3.86 0.29 -26.03
N MET A 31 -2.67 0.83 -25.73
CA MET A 31 -2.34 1.37 -24.42
C MET A 31 -3.21 2.58 -24.05
N ARG A 32 -3.58 3.44 -25.01
CA ARG A 32 -4.56 4.52 -24.76
C ARG A 32 -5.95 4.00 -24.43
N VAL A 33 -6.40 2.95 -25.12
CA VAL A 33 -7.72 2.33 -24.83
C VAL A 33 -7.71 1.67 -23.45
N ILE A 34 -6.64 0.95 -23.09
CA ILE A 34 -6.48 0.37 -21.76
C ILE A 34 -6.46 1.47 -20.70
N GLY A 35 -5.66 2.52 -20.87
CA GLY A 35 -5.61 3.66 -19.95
C GLY A 35 -6.94 4.43 -19.85
N SER A 36 -7.75 4.49 -20.93
CA SER A 36 -9.09 5.08 -20.85
C SER A 36 -10.07 4.19 -20.05
N ALA A 37 -9.94 2.86 -20.16
CA ALA A 37 -10.72 1.92 -19.36
C ALA A 37 -10.34 2.00 -17.88
N GLU A 38 -9.07 2.20 -17.58
CA GLU A 38 -8.56 2.44 -16.23
C GLU A 38 -9.10 3.77 -15.66
N ALA A 39 -9.04 4.87 -16.42
CA ALA A 39 -9.61 6.15 -16.02
C ALA A 39 -11.13 6.05 -15.76
N LEU A 40 -11.85 5.29 -16.59
CA LEU A 40 -13.27 5.01 -16.38
C LEU A 40 -13.50 4.15 -15.11
N ASN A 41 -12.67 3.15 -14.88
CA ASN A 41 -12.71 2.31 -13.70
C ASN A 41 -12.44 3.14 -12.43
N HIS A 42 -11.43 4.02 -12.48
CA HIS A 42 -11.16 4.99 -11.42
C HIS A 42 -12.37 5.91 -11.17
N LEU A 43 -13.03 6.40 -12.23
CA LEU A 43 -14.22 7.24 -12.10
C LEU A 43 -15.40 6.47 -11.50
N VAL A 44 -15.59 5.22 -11.86
CA VAL A 44 -16.76 4.40 -11.44
C VAL A 44 -16.54 3.78 -10.06
N ILE A 45 -15.36 3.22 -9.80
CA ILE A 45 -15.03 2.54 -8.54
C ILE A 45 -14.46 3.55 -7.53
N GLY A 46 -13.59 4.45 -7.94
CA GLY A 46 -12.93 5.43 -7.08
C GLY A 46 -13.87 6.45 -6.44
N THR A 47 -15.07 6.63 -6.99
CA THR A 47 -16.14 7.47 -6.40
C THR A 47 -17.14 6.66 -5.57
N ARG A 48 -17.06 5.35 -5.59
CA ARG A 48 -17.98 4.46 -4.90
C ARG A 48 -17.34 3.86 -3.65
N GLY A 49 -17.68 4.47 -2.57
CA GLY A 49 -17.99 3.68 -1.40
C GLY A 49 -16.81 3.12 -0.63
N SER A 50 -17.15 2.80 0.58
CA SER A 50 -16.32 2.09 1.54
C SER A 50 -16.14 0.63 1.11
N ALA A 51 -14.99 0.06 1.43
CA ALA A 51 -14.79 -1.38 1.35
C ALA A 51 -15.78 -2.11 2.27
N GLN A 52 -16.13 -3.32 1.90
CA GLN A 52 -17.01 -4.17 2.69
C GLN A 52 -16.45 -4.36 4.10
N LEU A 53 -17.31 -4.20 5.10
CA LEU A 53 -17.05 -4.60 6.47
C LEU A 53 -17.47 -6.04 6.69
N PHE A 54 -16.68 -6.75 7.45
CA PHE A 54 -16.90 -8.15 7.83
C PHE A 54 -17.24 -8.25 9.31
N SER A 55 -17.64 -9.44 9.75
CA SER A 55 -17.96 -9.73 11.15
C SER A 55 -16.80 -10.45 11.85
N GLU A 56 -16.84 -10.51 13.19
CA GLU A 56 -15.82 -11.20 14.00
C GLU A 56 -15.63 -12.69 13.63
N ARG A 57 -16.68 -13.36 13.14
CA ARG A 57 -16.60 -14.76 12.69
C ARG A 57 -15.81 -14.95 11.40
N ASP A 58 -15.64 -13.87 10.62
CA ASP A 58 -14.98 -13.87 9.31
C ASP A 58 -13.48 -13.57 9.45
N VAL A 59 -13.01 -13.22 10.66
CA VAL A 59 -11.63 -12.86 10.92
C VAL A 59 -10.72 -14.09 10.83
N ASP A 60 -9.71 -14.00 9.99
CA ASP A 60 -8.62 -14.97 9.90
C ASP A 60 -7.74 -14.85 11.16
N ARG A 61 -7.80 -15.84 12.03
CA ARG A 61 -7.05 -15.85 13.29
C ARG A 61 -5.55 -15.90 13.08
N ASP A 62 -5.13 -16.56 12.00
CA ASP A 62 -3.75 -16.62 11.52
C ASP A 62 -3.66 -15.76 10.25
N PHE A 63 -3.69 -14.44 10.45
CA PHE A 63 -3.65 -13.49 9.34
C PHE A 63 -2.33 -13.61 8.60
N ARG A 64 -2.40 -13.94 7.31
CA ARG A 64 -1.23 -14.22 6.48
C ARG A 64 -0.30 -12.99 6.39
N VAL A 65 0.99 -13.20 6.65
CA VAL A 65 2.03 -12.19 6.41
C VAL A 65 2.15 -11.94 4.91
N ASN A 66 2.13 -10.69 4.50
CA ASN A 66 2.28 -10.27 3.10
C ASN A 66 3.63 -9.59 2.88
N GLY A 67 4.15 -9.72 1.65
CA GLY A 67 5.36 -9.03 1.20
C GLY A 67 6.63 -9.54 1.88
N LEU A 68 7.62 -8.64 2.04
CA LEU A 68 8.91 -8.95 2.62
C LEU A 68 8.83 -9.34 4.11
N PRO A 69 9.80 -10.11 4.61
CA PRO A 69 9.94 -10.36 6.04
C PRO A 69 10.29 -9.08 6.80
N THR A 70 10.28 -9.18 8.14
CA THR A 70 10.69 -8.08 9.03
C THR A 70 11.97 -7.40 8.55
N PRO A 71 12.01 -6.06 8.45
CA PRO A 71 13.18 -5.32 7.95
C PRO A 71 14.45 -5.63 8.73
N ALA A 72 15.54 -5.91 8.00
CA ALA A 72 16.86 -6.11 8.58
C ALA A 72 17.59 -4.78 8.89
N ASP A 73 17.00 -3.64 8.56
CA ASP A 73 17.55 -2.31 8.83
C ASP A 73 17.89 -2.14 10.31
N SER A 74 19.11 -1.63 10.60
CA SER A 74 19.65 -1.56 11.97
C SER A 74 18.86 -0.61 12.88
N SER A 75 18.28 0.45 12.33
CA SER A 75 17.45 1.40 13.08
C SER A 75 16.13 0.75 13.44
N TYR A 76 15.49 0.03 12.51
CA TYR A 76 14.29 -0.74 12.80
C TYR A 76 14.53 -1.84 13.83
N GLN A 77 15.62 -2.60 13.70
CA GLN A 77 15.99 -3.64 14.65
C GLN A 77 16.25 -3.09 16.06
N THR A 78 16.73 -1.85 16.16
CA THR A 78 16.86 -1.15 17.45
C THR A 78 15.49 -0.85 18.04
N LEU A 79 14.56 -0.32 17.25
CA LEU A 79 13.17 -0.09 17.69
C LEU A 79 12.49 -1.37 18.16
N VAL A 80 12.70 -2.49 17.47
CA VAL A 80 12.16 -3.81 17.90
C VAL A 80 12.69 -4.20 19.27
N ARG A 81 14.03 -4.10 19.50
CA ARG A 81 14.66 -4.42 20.80
C ARG A 81 14.13 -3.54 21.93
N GLU A 82 13.77 -2.30 21.66
CA GLU A 82 13.23 -1.34 22.62
C GLU A 82 11.70 -1.42 22.74
N ASN A 83 11.08 -2.44 22.11
CA ASN A 83 9.62 -2.54 22.01
C ASN A 83 8.98 -1.23 21.52
N PHE A 84 9.65 -0.59 20.54
CA PHE A 84 9.25 0.67 19.89
C PHE A 84 9.11 1.87 20.84
N ALA A 85 9.78 1.85 22.00
CA ALA A 85 9.65 2.92 23.00
C ALA A 85 10.12 4.28 22.47
N SER A 86 11.16 4.32 21.63
CA SER A 86 11.69 5.54 21.02
C SER A 86 11.07 5.88 19.66
N TYR A 87 10.11 5.07 19.17
CA TYR A 87 9.48 5.34 17.87
C TYR A 87 8.69 6.65 17.90
N ALA A 88 8.92 7.44 16.87
CA ALA A 88 8.13 8.62 16.56
C ALA A 88 7.89 8.69 15.04
N LEU A 89 6.66 9.02 14.63
CA LEU A 89 6.25 9.15 13.24
C LEU A 89 6.31 10.62 12.82
N PRO A 90 7.34 11.07 12.10
CA PRO A 90 7.37 12.42 11.57
C PRO A 90 6.40 12.54 10.38
N VAL A 91 5.62 13.63 10.37
CA VAL A 91 4.76 14.05 9.27
C VAL A 91 5.23 15.43 8.80
N THR A 92 5.77 15.47 7.58
CA THR A 92 6.53 16.61 7.03
C THR A 92 6.12 16.94 5.60
N GLY A 93 6.92 17.74 4.92
CA GLY A 93 6.69 18.16 3.53
C GLY A 93 5.70 19.32 3.44
N LYS A 94 4.75 19.25 2.53
CA LYS A 94 3.76 20.29 2.29
C LYS A 94 2.64 20.28 3.33
N VAL A 95 2.99 20.67 4.55
CA VAL A 95 2.09 20.84 5.70
C VAL A 95 2.34 22.19 6.35
N GLU A 96 1.29 22.80 6.93
CA GLU A 96 1.42 24.05 7.68
C GLU A 96 2.05 23.85 9.06
N ARG A 97 1.89 22.65 9.64
CA ARG A 97 2.32 22.31 11.01
C ARG A 97 3.04 20.96 11.00
N PRO A 98 4.31 20.91 10.58
CA PRO A 98 5.09 19.67 10.70
C PRO A 98 5.09 19.17 12.15
N GLN A 99 4.84 17.88 12.34
CA GLN A 99 4.75 17.30 13.68
C GLN A 99 5.30 15.87 13.65
N SER A 100 5.88 15.45 14.76
CA SER A 100 6.27 14.06 15.01
C SER A 100 5.37 13.49 16.10
N PHE A 101 4.80 12.33 15.86
CA PHE A 101 3.87 11.66 16.79
C PHE A 101 4.56 10.45 17.42
N THR A 102 4.74 10.46 18.72
CA THR A 102 5.18 9.28 19.46
C THR A 102 4.13 8.16 19.37
N LEU A 103 4.55 6.92 19.60
CA LEU A 103 3.62 5.79 19.60
C LEU A 103 2.49 5.95 20.64
N ASN A 104 2.78 6.56 21.78
CA ASN A 104 1.77 6.84 22.81
C ASN A 104 0.75 7.90 22.36
N GLU A 105 1.19 8.95 21.66
CA GLU A 105 0.28 9.94 21.08
C GLU A 105 -0.60 9.31 19.99
N LEU A 106 -0.02 8.45 19.14
CA LEU A 106 -0.82 7.72 18.15
C LEU A 106 -1.85 6.81 18.82
N ARG A 107 -1.47 6.08 19.88
CA ARG A 107 -2.43 5.26 20.67
C ARG A 107 -3.55 6.11 21.26
N ALA A 108 -3.24 7.28 21.79
CA ALA A 108 -4.24 8.21 22.33
C ALA A 108 -5.18 8.78 21.24
N LEU A 109 -4.74 8.84 19.99
CA LEU A 109 -5.53 9.26 18.83
C LEU A 109 -6.36 8.11 18.23
N THR A 110 -6.12 6.84 18.62
CA THR A 110 -6.84 5.67 18.09
C THR A 110 -8.34 5.81 18.31
N SER A 111 -9.10 5.66 17.23
CA SER A 111 -10.56 5.78 17.27
C SER A 111 -11.26 4.96 16.19
N LEU A 112 -10.52 4.17 15.41
CA LEU A 112 -11.06 3.28 14.39
C LEU A 112 -10.68 1.84 14.69
N ASN A 113 -11.68 0.97 14.64
CA ASN A 113 -11.49 -0.48 14.65
C ASN A 113 -12.43 -1.06 13.58
N GLN A 114 -11.87 -1.72 12.58
CA GLN A 114 -12.62 -2.19 11.42
C GLN A 114 -12.17 -3.57 10.98
N ILE A 115 -13.13 -4.42 10.61
CA ILE A 115 -12.85 -5.74 10.05
C ILE A 115 -12.99 -5.63 8.54
N THR A 116 -11.88 -5.72 7.84
CA THR A 116 -11.81 -5.54 6.39
C THR A 116 -10.94 -6.61 5.75
N ARG A 117 -11.21 -6.89 4.47
CA ARG A 117 -10.39 -7.80 3.67
C ARG A 117 -9.10 -7.10 3.22
N HIS A 118 -8.07 -7.87 3.11
CA HIS A 118 -6.81 -7.52 2.46
C HIS A 118 -6.66 -8.41 1.24
N ASP A 119 -6.67 -7.81 0.06
CA ASP A 119 -6.54 -8.50 -1.21
C ASP A 119 -5.12 -8.30 -1.73
N CYS A 120 -4.31 -9.36 -1.71
CA CYS A 120 -2.93 -9.31 -2.17
C CYS A 120 -2.87 -9.49 -3.69
N VAL A 121 -1.97 -8.76 -4.35
CA VAL A 121 -1.68 -8.92 -5.79
C VAL A 121 -1.17 -10.32 -6.14
N GLU A 122 -0.66 -11.07 -5.16
CA GLU A 122 -0.26 -12.48 -5.28
C GLU A 122 -1.45 -13.45 -5.42
N GLY A 123 -2.70 -12.96 -5.44
CA GLY A 123 -3.91 -13.76 -5.67
C GLY A 123 -4.51 -14.43 -4.45
N TRP A 124 -4.20 -13.96 -3.23
CA TRP A 124 -4.85 -14.41 -2.00
C TRP A 124 -5.50 -13.24 -1.26
N SER A 125 -6.43 -13.55 -0.40
CA SER A 125 -7.11 -12.59 0.45
C SER A 125 -7.15 -13.09 1.90
N ALA A 126 -7.16 -12.16 2.86
CA ALA A 126 -7.36 -12.44 4.28
C ALA A 126 -8.21 -11.35 4.92
N VAL A 127 -9.06 -11.72 5.86
CA VAL A 127 -9.89 -10.80 6.63
C VAL A 127 -9.24 -10.55 7.98
N GLY A 128 -8.96 -9.29 8.30
CA GLY A 128 -8.34 -8.89 9.56
C GLY A 128 -9.08 -7.74 10.21
N LYS A 129 -9.00 -7.70 11.53
CA LYS A 129 -9.50 -6.61 12.36
C LYS A 129 -8.36 -5.63 12.61
N PHE A 130 -8.43 -4.45 12.00
CA PHE A 130 -7.40 -3.42 12.09
C PHE A 130 -7.86 -2.30 13.01
N GLY A 131 -7.08 -2.06 14.08
CA GLY A 131 -7.28 -0.97 15.03
C GLY A 131 -6.20 0.11 14.88
N GLY A 132 -6.59 1.39 14.96
CA GLY A 132 -5.61 2.48 14.87
C GLY A 132 -6.20 3.87 14.68
N VAL A 133 -5.37 4.76 14.13
CA VAL A 133 -5.68 6.18 13.94
C VAL A 133 -6.21 6.41 12.54
N PRO A 134 -7.42 6.95 12.33
CA PRO A 134 -7.83 7.43 11.01
C PRO A 134 -6.79 8.41 10.47
N LEU A 135 -6.29 8.17 9.25
CA LEU A 135 -5.25 9.04 8.68
C LEU A 135 -5.75 10.49 8.54
N ALA A 136 -7.03 10.68 8.25
CA ALA A 136 -7.68 11.99 8.21
C ALA A 136 -7.46 12.80 9.51
N LYS A 137 -7.45 12.13 10.68
CA LYS A 137 -7.22 12.77 11.98
C LYS A 137 -5.79 13.31 12.10
N VAL A 138 -4.80 12.54 11.67
CA VAL A 138 -3.40 12.97 11.61
C VAL A 138 -3.25 14.15 10.65
N LEU A 139 -3.81 14.04 9.45
CA LEU A 139 -3.78 15.12 8.45
C LEU A 139 -4.42 16.40 8.96
N SER A 140 -5.51 16.32 9.73
CA SER A 140 -6.17 17.51 10.31
C SER A 140 -5.27 18.26 11.31
N LEU A 141 -4.40 17.57 12.03
CA LEU A 141 -3.44 18.14 12.98
C LEU A 141 -2.28 18.86 12.28
N VAL A 142 -1.74 18.25 11.24
CA VAL A 142 -0.59 18.81 10.50
C VAL A 142 -0.99 19.84 9.45
N LYS A 143 -2.26 19.87 9.04
CA LYS A 143 -2.86 20.77 8.06
C LYS A 143 -2.11 20.75 6.71
N PRO A 144 -2.53 19.93 5.75
CA PRO A 144 -1.96 19.93 4.41
C PRO A 144 -1.97 21.33 3.79
N ALA A 145 -0.85 21.76 3.21
CA ALA A 145 -0.76 23.02 2.48
C ALA A 145 -1.66 23.01 1.23
N ALA A 146 -2.05 24.18 0.75
CA ALA A 146 -3.00 24.32 -0.36
C ALA A 146 -2.54 23.65 -1.68
N ASP A 147 -1.23 23.49 -1.87
CA ASP A 147 -0.61 22.82 -3.01
C ASP A 147 -0.21 21.36 -2.74
N ALA A 148 -0.47 20.81 -1.56
CA ALA A 148 -0.34 19.38 -1.30
C ALA A 148 -1.33 18.60 -2.16
N ARG A 149 -0.89 17.47 -2.72
CA ARG A 149 -1.73 16.57 -3.56
C ARG A 149 -1.64 15.13 -3.11
N PHE A 150 -0.50 14.70 -2.60
CA PHE A 150 -0.23 13.32 -2.26
C PHE A 150 0.38 13.21 -0.86
N VAL A 151 0.13 12.06 -0.24
CA VAL A 151 0.71 11.63 1.04
C VAL A 151 1.60 10.44 0.73
N VAL A 152 2.89 10.56 0.96
CA VAL A 152 3.91 9.54 0.74
C VAL A 152 4.27 8.90 2.08
N PHE A 153 4.28 7.59 2.11
CA PHE A 153 4.68 6.77 3.25
C PHE A 153 6.05 6.17 2.93
N HIS A 154 7.07 6.58 3.64
CA HIS A 154 8.40 5.99 3.59
C HIS A 154 8.49 4.89 4.65
N CYS A 155 9.11 3.78 4.31
CA CYS A 155 9.12 2.58 5.14
C CYS A 155 10.56 2.16 5.50
N PHE A 156 10.71 1.39 6.56
CA PHE A 156 12.01 0.87 6.99
C PHE A 156 12.52 -0.26 6.09
N ASP A 157 11.63 -0.95 5.36
CA ASP A 157 12.01 -2.07 4.51
C ASP A 157 12.69 -1.63 3.23
N ARG A 158 13.57 -2.51 2.76
CA ARG A 158 14.37 -2.34 1.54
C ARG A 158 14.41 -3.66 0.80
N ASP A 159 14.53 -3.59 -0.52
CA ASP A 159 14.76 -4.77 -1.34
C ASP A 159 16.24 -5.24 -1.27
N ASP A 160 16.55 -6.36 -1.93
CA ASP A 160 17.90 -6.94 -1.97
C ASP A 160 18.94 -6.00 -2.62
N SER A 161 18.52 -5.01 -3.38
CA SER A 161 19.34 -3.97 -3.99
C SER A 161 19.46 -2.71 -3.11
N ASN A 162 18.92 -2.76 -1.88
CA ASN A 162 18.86 -1.66 -0.92
C ASN A 162 17.98 -0.47 -1.36
N ASN A 163 17.03 -0.69 -2.30
CA ASN A 163 16.05 0.33 -2.63
C ASN A 163 14.98 0.39 -1.53
N PRO A 164 14.67 1.59 -1.00
CA PRO A 164 13.69 1.73 0.06
C PRO A 164 12.26 1.48 -0.47
N TYR A 165 11.45 0.78 0.31
CA TYR A 165 10.03 0.71 0.05
C TYR A 165 9.36 2.02 0.40
N TYR A 166 8.44 2.45 -0.45
CA TYR A 166 7.57 3.60 -0.19
C TYR A 166 6.25 3.42 -0.94
N GLU A 167 5.25 4.15 -0.53
CA GLU A 167 3.92 4.10 -1.14
C GLU A 167 3.24 5.45 -1.02
N SER A 168 2.25 5.72 -1.86
CA SER A 168 1.55 6.99 -1.81
C SER A 168 0.04 6.87 -2.04
N LEU A 169 -0.67 7.84 -1.49
CA LEU A 169 -2.10 8.06 -1.69
C LEU A 169 -2.33 9.52 -2.10
N ASN A 170 -3.39 9.80 -2.87
CA ASN A 170 -3.87 11.18 -2.97
C ASN A 170 -4.58 11.60 -1.68
N LEU A 171 -4.79 12.90 -1.50
CA LEU A 171 -5.43 13.43 -0.28
C LEU A 171 -6.84 12.88 -0.06
N HIS A 172 -7.58 12.57 -1.14
CA HIS A 172 -8.93 11.99 -1.02
C HIS A 172 -8.89 10.57 -0.45
N GLN A 173 -7.99 9.73 -0.97
CA GLN A 173 -7.75 8.37 -0.45
C GLN A 173 -7.22 8.41 0.99
N ALA A 174 -6.30 9.33 1.28
CA ALA A 174 -5.72 9.51 2.61
C ALA A 174 -6.76 9.98 3.64
N ALA A 175 -7.72 10.81 3.22
CA ALA A 175 -8.81 11.29 4.07
C ALA A 175 -10.02 10.33 4.14
N HIS A 176 -9.99 9.22 3.41
CA HIS A 176 -11.11 8.27 3.40
C HIS A 176 -11.34 7.68 4.81
N PRO A 177 -12.61 7.54 5.27
CA PRO A 177 -12.91 7.09 6.62
C PRO A 177 -12.31 5.73 7.02
N GLN A 178 -12.06 4.85 6.06
CA GLN A 178 -11.46 3.54 6.30
C GLN A 178 -9.93 3.50 6.11
N THR A 179 -9.30 4.61 5.73
CA THR A 179 -7.83 4.69 5.66
C THR A 179 -7.28 4.93 7.06
N VAL A 180 -6.50 3.98 7.56
CA VAL A 180 -6.03 3.96 8.95
C VAL A 180 -4.51 3.72 9.03
N LEU A 181 -3.87 4.43 9.94
CA LEU A 181 -2.57 4.04 10.48
C LEU A 181 -2.85 3.00 11.56
N ALA A 182 -2.75 1.72 11.19
CA ALA A 182 -3.05 0.62 12.08
C ALA A 182 -1.89 0.40 13.06
N LEU A 183 -2.24 0.22 14.32
CA LEU A 183 -1.37 -0.11 15.44
C LEU A 183 -1.65 -1.51 15.97
N GLU A 184 -2.82 -2.06 15.60
CA GLU A 184 -3.33 -3.34 16.08
C GLU A 184 -3.86 -4.18 14.92
N LEU A 185 -3.72 -5.49 15.05
CA LEU A 185 -4.31 -6.52 14.19
C LEU A 185 -4.91 -7.60 15.07
N ASN A 186 -6.20 -7.92 14.84
CA ASN A 186 -6.93 -8.96 15.57
C ASN A 186 -6.87 -8.76 17.11
N ASP A 187 -7.13 -7.52 17.55
CA ASP A 187 -7.14 -7.09 18.96
C ASP A 187 -5.78 -7.21 19.69
N LYS A 188 -4.69 -7.31 18.93
CA LYS A 188 -3.32 -7.34 19.48
C LYS A 188 -2.48 -6.23 18.86
N PRO A 189 -1.51 -5.67 19.58
CA PRO A 189 -0.50 -4.83 18.95
C PRO A 189 0.12 -5.53 17.74
N LEU A 190 0.40 -4.79 16.69
CA LEU A 190 1.10 -5.33 15.53
C LEU A 190 2.43 -5.96 15.98
N ASP A 191 2.73 -7.13 15.44
CA ASP A 191 4.07 -7.70 15.54
C ASP A 191 4.95 -7.21 14.38
N PRO A 192 6.28 -7.45 14.44
CA PRO A 192 7.21 -7.03 13.41
C PRO A 192 6.86 -7.56 12.01
N ASP A 193 6.39 -8.79 11.87
CA ASP A 193 6.08 -9.37 10.54
C ASP A 193 4.83 -8.74 9.92
N HIS A 194 3.93 -8.23 10.73
CA HIS A 194 2.71 -7.54 10.29
C HIS A 194 2.85 -6.03 10.18
N GLY A 195 4.07 -5.47 10.36
CA GLY A 195 4.36 -4.06 10.10
C GLY A 195 4.36 -3.17 11.36
N ALA A 196 4.69 -3.74 12.54
CA ALA A 196 4.87 -2.94 13.75
C ALA A 196 5.89 -1.79 13.55
N PRO A 197 5.77 -0.68 14.27
CA PRO A 197 4.69 -0.34 15.19
C PRO A 197 3.48 0.29 14.51
N VAL A 198 3.63 0.71 13.24
CA VAL A 198 2.61 1.40 12.43
C VAL A 198 2.63 0.89 11.01
N ARG A 199 1.47 0.49 10.51
CA ARG A 199 1.27 0.20 9.10
C ARG A 199 0.12 1.02 8.52
N LEU A 200 0.18 1.31 7.24
CA LEU A 200 -0.97 1.80 6.50
C LEU A 200 -1.93 0.63 6.20
N LYS A 201 -3.22 0.85 6.42
CA LYS A 201 -4.26 -0.02 5.89
C LYS A 201 -5.26 0.82 5.12
N ILE A 202 -5.38 0.53 3.83
CA ILE A 202 -6.35 1.12 2.91
C ILE A 202 -7.14 -0.01 2.24
N PRO A 203 -8.33 -0.38 2.76
CA PRO A 203 -9.06 -1.56 2.30
C PRO A 203 -9.72 -1.40 0.93
N THR A 204 -9.77 -0.19 0.38
CA THR A 204 -10.31 0.12 -0.95
C THR A 204 -9.28 -0.03 -2.07
N GLN A 205 -8.07 -0.51 -1.75
CA GLN A 205 -6.96 -0.70 -2.68
C GLN A 205 -6.32 -2.07 -2.47
N LEU A 206 -5.67 -2.60 -3.48
CA LEU A 206 -4.86 -3.82 -3.37
C LEU A 206 -3.77 -3.70 -2.29
N GLY A 207 -3.35 -4.83 -1.78
CA GLY A 207 -2.51 -4.95 -0.59
C GLY A 207 -1.16 -4.24 -0.67
N TYR A 208 -0.57 -4.08 -1.85
CA TYR A 208 0.70 -3.34 -1.97
C TYR A 208 0.57 -1.86 -1.62
N LYS A 209 -0.63 -1.27 -1.72
CA LYS A 209 -0.90 0.10 -1.25
C LYS A 209 -0.95 0.22 0.27
N SER A 210 -0.98 -0.90 1.00
CA SER A 210 -1.03 -0.94 2.47
C SER A 210 0.36 -1.12 3.07
N ALA A 211 1.20 -0.07 2.98
CA ALA A 211 2.60 -0.06 3.40
C ALA A 211 2.79 -0.51 4.86
N LYS A 212 3.76 -1.40 5.10
CA LYS A 212 4.19 -1.84 6.43
C LYS A 212 5.35 -0.98 6.94
N TRP A 213 5.64 -1.05 8.23
CA TRP A 213 6.83 -0.44 8.85
C TRP A 213 7.03 1.03 8.50
N VAL A 214 5.96 1.83 8.63
CA VAL A 214 6.00 3.24 8.27
C VAL A 214 7.02 3.97 9.13
N GLU A 215 8.03 4.55 8.47
CA GLU A 215 9.11 5.33 9.09
C GLU A 215 8.74 6.80 9.22
N ARG A 216 8.21 7.38 8.13
CA ARG A 216 7.78 8.77 8.06
C ARG A 216 6.72 8.99 7.00
N ILE A 217 5.97 10.08 7.15
CA ILE A 217 4.97 10.53 6.18
C ILE A 217 5.41 11.88 5.62
N GLU A 218 5.33 12.04 4.30
CA GLU A 218 5.68 13.26 3.61
C GLU A 218 4.55 13.69 2.67
N LEU A 219 4.06 14.91 2.80
CA LEU A 219 3.10 15.47 1.86
C LEU A 219 3.82 16.17 0.72
N VAL A 220 3.41 15.89 -0.53
CA VAL A 220 4.05 16.42 -1.74
C VAL A 220 3.02 16.92 -2.75
N ALA A 221 3.46 17.80 -3.67
CA ALA A 221 2.61 18.25 -4.79
C ALA A 221 2.65 17.29 -5.99
N ASN A 222 3.76 16.55 -6.15
CA ASN A 222 3.98 15.56 -7.20
C ASN A 222 5.13 14.64 -6.79
N PHE A 223 5.39 13.58 -7.58
CA PHE A 223 6.39 12.56 -7.27
C PHE A 223 7.78 12.81 -7.90
N LYS A 224 7.98 13.87 -8.67
CA LYS A 224 9.22 14.08 -9.48
C LYS A 224 10.51 13.95 -8.70
N ASN A 225 10.51 14.28 -7.42
CA ASN A 225 11.68 14.23 -6.54
C ASN A 225 11.53 13.18 -5.43
N VAL A 226 10.62 12.24 -5.58
CA VAL A 226 10.37 11.17 -4.61
C VAL A 226 10.85 9.86 -5.22
N LEU A 227 12.02 9.40 -4.80
CA LEU A 227 12.62 8.12 -5.21
C LEU A 227 12.56 7.90 -6.74
N GLY A 228 11.91 6.85 -7.25
CA GLY A 228 11.80 6.59 -8.69
C GLY A 228 10.82 7.48 -9.46
N GLY A 229 10.00 8.26 -8.75
CA GLY A 229 9.17 9.31 -9.35
C GLY A 229 7.79 8.88 -9.82
N ASN A 230 7.39 7.62 -9.64
CA ASN A 230 6.09 7.08 -10.07
C ASN A 230 5.07 6.94 -8.93
N GLY A 231 5.46 7.25 -7.68
CA GLY A 231 4.55 7.34 -6.55
C GLY A 231 4.50 6.12 -5.63
N GLY A 232 5.30 5.10 -5.88
CA GLY A 232 5.44 3.93 -5.03
C GLY A 232 6.55 3.00 -5.52
N TYR A 233 6.99 2.09 -4.66
CA TYR A 233 8.03 1.12 -5.00
C TYR A 233 7.61 0.21 -6.17
N TRP A 234 6.38 -0.31 -6.13
CA TRP A 234 5.87 -1.17 -7.19
C TRP A 234 5.51 -0.40 -8.45
N GLU A 235 5.07 0.84 -8.32
CA GLU A 235 4.84 1.76 -9.43
C GLU A 235 6.14 2.08 -10.19
N ASP A 236 7.25 2.20 -9.47
CA ASP A 236 8.59 2.33 -10.08
C ASP A 236 9.00 1.06 -10.83
N GLN A 237 8.42 -0.10 -10.50
CA GLN A 237 8.57 -1.37 -11.21
C GLN A 237 7.50 -1.59 -12.30
N GLY A 238 6.66 -0.60 -12.58
CA GLY A 238 5.65 -0.62 -13.63
C GLY A 238 4.25 -1.07 -13.22
N TYR A 239 3.96 -1.13 -11.92
CA TYR A 239 2.58 -1.32 -11.43
C TYR A 239 1.78 -0.03 -11.59
N GLU A 240 0.45 -0.18 -11.65
CA GLU A 240 -0.45 0.97 -11.70
C GLU A 240 -0.50 1.69 -10.35
N TRP A 241 -0.49 3.02 -10.39
CA TRP A 241 -0.57 3.82 -9.17
C TRP A 241 -1.94 3.70 -8.47
N TYR A 242 -3.02 3.58 -9.24
CA TYR A 242 -4.35 3.33 -8.70
C TYR A 242 -4.68 1.84 -8.72
N ALA A 243 -4.83 1.25 -7.56
CA ALA A 243 -5.09 -0.17 -7.38
C ALA A 243 -6.44 -0.43 -6.69
N GLY A 244 -7.48 0.30 -7.08
CA GLY A 244 -8.82 0.22 -6.50
C GLY A 244 -9.50 -1.13 -6.73
N ILE A 245 -10.23 -1.61 -5.71
CA ILE A 245 -10.98 -2.85 -5.66
C ILE A 245 -12.37 -2.64 -5.09
#